data_7343ba2d8d8f9891f8b148104bba19b9
#
_entry.id   7343ba2d8d8f9891f8b148104bba19b9
#
_cell.length_a   1.000
_cell.length_b   1.000
_cell.length_c   1.000
_cell.angle_alpha   90.00
_cell.angle_beta   90.00
_cell.angle_gamma   90.00
#
_symmetry.space_group_name_H-M   'P 1'
#
loop_
_entity.id
_entity.type
_entity.pdbx_description
1 polymer ?
#
loop_
_entity_poly.entity_id
_entity_poly.type
_entity_poly.pdbx_seq_one_letter_code
_entity_poly.pdbx_strand_id
1 'polypeptide(L)' 'MQVVFRHKRLKEARLNKNMTQELLAERCNTSDRYIRDLERGRKSHPSAEMLCLLAATLEIAMDELIDTEEETP' A
#
# COMPACT_ATOMS: atom_id res chain seq x y z
N MET A 1 14.64 -6.46 -13.39
CA MET A 1 13.23 -6.28 -12.95
C MET A 1 13.22 -5.46 -11.66
N GLN A 2 12.38 -4.48 -11.59
CA GLN A 2 12.24 -3.61 -10.43
C GLN A 2 10.79 -3.63 -9.96
N VAL A 3 10.58 -3.73 -8.65
CA VAL A 3 9.24 -3.69 -8.05
C VAL A 3 8.98 -2.28 -7.54
N VAL A 4 7.85 -1.72 -7.95
CA VAL A 4 7.45 -0.36 -7.56
C VAL A 4 6.14 -0.44 -6.79
N PHE A 5 6.11 0.19 -5.62
CA PHE A 5 4.90 0.26 -4.82
C PHE A 5 3.95 1.32 -5.42
N ARG A 6 2.69 0.94 -5.60
CA ARG A 6 1.68 1.81 -6.21
C ARG A 6 0.96 2.61 -5.13
N HIS A 7 1.60 3.68 -4.68
CA HIS A 7 1.10 4.49 -3.57
C HIS A 7 -0.27 5.13 -3.84
N LYS A 8 -0.54 5.52 -5.08
CA LYS A 8 -1.85 6.09 -5.44
C LYS A 8 -2.96 5.04 -5.38
N ARG A 9 -2.64 3.81 -5.74
CA ARG A 9 -3.59 2.70 -5.67
C ARG A 9 -3.95 2.38 -4.22
N LEU A 10 -2.99 2.49 -3.31
CA LEU A 10 -3.26 2.29 -1.89
C LEU A 10 -4.32 3.27 -1.40
N LYS A 11 -4.14 4.55 -1.69
CA LYS A 11 -5.10 5.58 -1.28
C LYS A 11 -6.47 5.33 -1.90
N GLU A 12 -6.51 5.02 -3.19
CA GLU A 12 -7.76 4.73 -3.90
C GLU A 12 -8.51 3.56 -3.27
N ALA A 13 -7.81 2.45 -2.99
CA ALA A 13 -8.41 1.28 -2.38
C ALA A 13 -8.96 1.59 -0.98
N ARG A 14 -8.22 2.39 -0.20
CA ARG A 14 -8.66 2.80 1.13
C ARG A 14 -9.95 3.63 1.04
N LEU A 15 -9.99 4.59 0.14
CA LEU A 15 -11.17 5.44 -0.04
C LEU A 15 -12.37 4.64 -0.53
N ASN A 16 -12.14 3.66 -1.41
CA ASN A 16 -13.19 2.77 -1.89
C ASN A 16 -13.81 1.93 -0.77
N LYS A 17 -13.07 1.70 0.30
CA LYS A 17 -13.56 1.00 1.49
C LYS A 17 -14.10 1.95 2.56
N ASN A 18 -14.16 3.23 2.27
CA ASN A 18 -14.61 4.26 3.22
C ASN A 18 -13.81 4.25 4.53
N MET A 19 -12.52 3.97 4.43
CA MET A 19 -11.64 3.94 5.59
C MET A 19 -10.85 5.22 5.73
N THR A 20 -10.66 5.65 6.99
CA THR A 20 -9.69 6.70 7.30
C THR A 20 -8.28 6.12 7.32
N GLN A 21 -7.27 6.97 7.25
CA GLN A 21 -5.89 6.53 7.39
C GLN A 21 -5.67 5.90 8.77
N GLU A 22 -6.27 6.45 9.81
CA GLU A 22 -6.18 5.95 11.17
C GLU A 22 -6.76 4.54 11.29
N LEU A 23 -7.91 4.29 10.68
CA LEU A 23 -8.54 2.98 10.73
C LEU A 23 -7.71 1.93 9.99
N LEU A 24 -7.21 2.28 8.80
CA LEU A 24 -6.35 1.36 8.05
C LEU A 24 -5.08 1.04 8.85
N ALA A 25 -4.47 2.06 9.45
CA ALA A 25 -3.27 1.88 10.27
C ALA A 25 -3.54 0.95 11.45
N GLU A 26 -4.66 1.14 12.14
CA GLU A 26 -5.04 0.29 13.27
C GLU A 26 -5.18 -1.17 12.83
N ARG A 27 -5.85 -1.41 11.73
CA ARG A 27 -6.06 -2.77 11.23
C ARG A 27 -4.79 -3.43 10.72
N CYS A 28 -3.84 -2.64 10.28
CA CYS A 28 -2.54 -3.15 9.81
C CYS A 28 -1.46 -3.10 10.89
N ASN A 29 -1.85 -2.77 12.12
CA ASN A 29 -0.95 -2.72 13.26
C ASN A 29 0.24 -1.79 13.03
N THR A 30 -0.04 -0.61 12.51
CA THR A 30 0.98 0.41 12.23
C THR A 30 0.43 1.79 12.61
N SER A 31 1.18 2.85 12.29
CA SER A 31 0.77 4.23 12.61
C SER A 31 0.09 4.89 11.40
N ASP A 32 -0.78 5.84 11.69
CA ASP A 32 -1.40 6.64 10.62
C ASP A 32 -0.36 7.45 9.84
N ARG A 33 0.73 7.87 10.50
CA ARG A 33 1.84 8.54 9.83
C ARG A 33 2.49 7.63 8.79
N TYR A 34 2.67 6.35 9.11
CA TYR A 34 3.24 5.39 8.18
C TYR A 34 2.34 5.23 6.95
N ILE A 35 1.03 5.08 7.16
CA ILE A 35 0.07 4.98 6.05
C ILE A 35 0.12 6.25 5.20
N ARG A 36 0.15 7.41 5.83
CA ARG A 36 0.24 8.69 5.13
C ARG A 36 1.49 8.77 4.27
N ASP A 37 2.63 8.36 4.82
CA ASP A 37 3.91 8.36 4.09
C ASP A 37 3.88 7.40 2.91
N LEU A 38 3.25 6.24 3.06
CA LEU A 38 3.08 5.29 1.95
C LEU A 38 2.19 5.90 0.85
N GLU A 39 1.10 6.54 1.22
CA GLU A 39 0.17 7.12 0.24
C GLU A 39 0.78 8.31 -0.49
N ARG A 40 1.67 9.04 0.16
CA ARG A 40 2.36 10.19 -0.43
C ARG A 40 3.61 9.83 -1.23
N GLY A 41 4.00 8.57 -1.19
CA GLY A 41 5.22 8.12 -1.87
C GLY A 41 6.50 8.43 -1.12
N ARG A 42 6.42 8.87 0.13
CA ARG A 42 7.61 9.16 0.96
C ARG A 42 8.29 7.88 1.42
N LYS A 43 7.50 6.81 1.61
CA LYS A 43 7.99 5.47 1.85
C LYS A 43 7.50 4.61 0.71
N SER A 44 8.40 3.89 0.07
CA SER A 44 8.10 3.18 -1.17
C SER A 44 8.45 1.69 -1.13
N HIS A 45 8.90 1.19 0.01
CA HIS A 45 9.31 -0.20 0.15
C HIS A 45 8.70 -0.85 1.39
N PRO A 46 7.35 -1.00 1.44
CA PRO A 46 6.74 -1.72 2.53
C PRO A 46 7.19 -3.18 2.50
N SER A 47 7.27 -3.80 3.69
CA SER A 47 7.65 -5.21 3.80
C SER A 47 6.59 -6.11 3.14
N ALA A 48 6.97 -7.34 2.83
CA ALA A 48 6.02 -8.32 2.30
C ALA A 48 4.86 -8.55 3.28
N GLU A 49 5.16 -8.57 4.58
CA GLU A 49 4.13 -8.70 5.61
C GLU A 49 3.16 -7.52 5.59
N MET A 50 3.68 -6.30 5.46
CA MET A 50 2.84 -5.10 5.38
C MET A 50 1.97 -5.13 4.13
N LEU A 51 2.52 -5.54 2.98
CA LEU A 51 1.75 -5.67 1.75
C LEU A 51 0.61 -6.67 1.93
N CYS A 52 0.86 -7.80 2.59
CA CYS A 52 -0.17 -8.79 2.90
C CYS A 52 -1.28 -8.19 3.77
N LEU A 53 -0.91 -7.46 4.82
CA LEU A 53 -1.88 -6.85 5.74
C LEU A 53 -2.73 -5.80 5.03
N LEU A 54 -2.10 -4.96 4.22
CA LEU A 54 -2.80 -3.93 3.46
C LEU A 54 -3.79 -4.57 2.47
N ALA A 55 -3.32 -5.54 1.70
CA ALA A 55 -4.15 -6.20 0.70
C ALA A 55 -5.34 -6.93 1.34
N ALA A 56 -5.10 -7.65 2.42
CA ALA A 56 -6.15 -8.36 3.14
C ALA A 56 -7.17 -7.40 3.73
N THR A 57 -6.72 -6.33 4.35
CA THR A 57 -7.60 -5.33 4.97
C THR A 57 -8.46 -4.61 3.93
N LEU A 58 -7.86 -4.30 2.78
CA LEU A 58 -8.54 -3.59 1.69
C LEU A 58 -9.29 -4.53 0.76
N GLU A 59 -9.18 -5.84 0.96
CA GLU A 59 -9.81 -6.88 0.16
C GLU A 59 -9.45 -6.77 -1.33
N ILE A 60 -8.17 -6.54 -1.59
CA ILE A 60 -7.62 -6.51 -2.94
C ILE A 60 -6.46 -7.49 -3.04
N ALA A 61 -6.07 -7.83 -4.26
CA ALA A 61 -4.89 -8.67 -4.47
C ALA A 61 -3.62 -7.86 -4.21
N MET A 62 -2.58 -8.53 -3.70
CA MET A 62 -1.29 -7.86 -3.43
C MET A 62 -0.69 -7.23 -4.68
N ASP A 63 -0.87 -7.86 -5.83
CA ASP A 63 -0.34 -7.34 -7.09
C ASP A 63 -1.01 -6.06 -7.56
N GLU A 64 -2.13 -5.67 -6.96
CA GLU A 64 -2.72 -4.36 -7.22
C GLU A 64 -1.94 -3.22 -6.56
N LEU A 65 -1.13 -3.55 -5.54
CA LEU A 65 -0.33 -2.57 -4.82
C LEU A 65 1.10 -2.45 -5.32
N ILE A 66 1.48 -3.31 -6.24
CA ILE A 66 2.84 -3.30 -6.80
C ILE A 66 2.79 -3.34 -8.31
N ASP A 67 3.83 -2.81 -8.91
CA ASP A 67 4.05 -2.89 -10.35
C ASP A 67 5.47 -3.37 -10.59
N THR A 68 5.71 -3.98 -11.71
CA THR A 68 7.05 -4.43 -12.08
C THR A 68 7.49 -3.72 -13.34
N GLU A 69 8.69 -3.14 -13.27
CA GLU A 69 9.32 -2.51 -14.42
C GLU A 69 10.48 -3.37 -14.85
N GLU A 70 10.49 -3.75 -16.12
CA GLU A 70 11.62 -4.45 -16.70
C GLU A 70 12.53 -3.43 -17.35
N GLU A 71 13.84 -3.53 -17.01
CA GLU A 71 14.81 -2.75 -17.73
C GLU A 71 14.98 -3.36 -19.11
N THR A 72 14.62 -2.58 -20.13
CA THR A 72 14.94 -2.97 -21.52
C THR A 72 16.33 -2.47 -21.85
N PRO A 73 17.17 -3.33 -22.41
CA PRO A 73 18.51 -2.89 -22.83
C PRO A 73 18.46 -1.82 -23.93
#